data_42d3995889488c645fcd47b0019d14e6
#
_entry.id   42d3995889488c645fcd47b0019d14e6
#
_cell.length_a   1.000
_cell.length_b   1.000
_cell.length_c   1.000
_cell.angle_alpha   90.00
_cell.angle_beta   90.00
_cell.angle_gamma   90.00
#
_symmetry.space_group_name_H-M   'P 1'
#
loop_
_entity.id
_entity.type
_entity.pdbx_description
1 polymer ?
#
loop_
_entity_poly.entity_id
_entity_poly.type
_entity_poly.pdbx_seq_one_letter_code
_entity_poly.pdbx_strand_id
1 'polypeptide(L)'
;LGPAELLLHYGTDQQKNHYLPRLARGQEMPCFALTGPEAGSDAGSIPDFGVVCRGIHEGREQLGIRLTWEKRYITLGPIATLLGLAFKLHDPDHLIGPQADIGISLALIPTSHPGVNIGRRHNPLNASFMNGPNSGRDVFIPLDWVIGGQEFAGQGWRMLMECLAAGR
;
A
#
# COMPACT_ATOMS: atom_id res chain seq x y z
N LEU A 1 -6.91 2.41 11.75
CA LEU A 1 -5.91 3.31 12.35
C LEU A 1 -4.60 3.36 11.56
N GLY A 2 -4.03 2.24 11.11
CA GLY A 2 -2.70 2.20 10.47
C GLY A 2 -2.46 3.22 9.34
N PRO A 3 -3.26 3.25 8.27
CA PRO A 3 -3.04 4.21 7.18
C PRO A 3 -3.20 5.67 7.61
N ALA A 4 -4.10 5.98 8.54
CA ALA A 4 -4.27 7.35 9.03
C ALA A 4 -3.07 7.80 9.88
N GLU A 5 -2.54 6.91 10.71
CA GLU A 5 -1.36 7.17 11.52
C GLU A 5 -0.11 7.38 10.66
N LEU A 6 0.07 6.52 9.64
CA LEU A 6 1.13 6.69 8.65
C LEU A 6 1.04 8.04 7.92
N LEU A 7 -0.15 8.45 7.53
CA LEU A 7 -0.36 9.75 6.89
C LEU A 7 -0.06 10.91 7.81
N LEU A 8 -0.48 10.85 9.08
CA LEU A 8 -0.23 11.91 10.05
C LEU A 8 1.27 12.17 10.22
N HIS A 9 2.06 11.10 10.33
CA HIS A 9 3.50 11.21 10.57
C HIS A 9 4.31 11.44 9.29
N TYR A 10 3.96 10.78 8.20
CA TYR A 10 4.81 10.71 7.00
C TYR A 10 4.17 11.21 5.72
N GLY A 11 2.85 11.39 5.68
CA GLY A 11 2.17 11.84 4.47
C GLY A 11 2.66 13.21 3.99
N THR A 12 2.67 13.41 2.68
CA THR A 12 2.85 14.75 2.10
C THR A 12 1.65 15.63 2.48
N ASP A 13 1.80 16.95 2.39
CA ASP A 13 0.70 17.87 2.64
C ASP A 13 -0.51 17.59 1.74
N GLN A 14 -0.27 17.23 0.48
CA GLN A 14 -1.32 16.85 -0.45
C GLN A 14 -2.05 15.59 0.01
N GLN A 15 -1.33 14.54 0.42
CA GLN A 15 -1.92 13.30 0.94
C GLN A 15 -2.69 13.55 2.23
N LYS A 16 -2.14 14.31 3.17
CA LYS A 16 -2.80 14.67 4.43
C LYS A 16 -4.10 15.43 4.19
N ASN A 17 -4.04 16.49 3.39
CA ASN A 17 -5.20 17.32 3.09
C ASN A 17 -6.31 16.57 2.35
N HIS A 18 -5.94 15.60 1.50
CA HIS A 18 -6.93 14.81 0.78
C HIS A 18 -7.55 13.70 1.65
N TYR A 19 -6.73 12.89 2.31
CA TYR A 19 -7.19 11.66 2.95
C TYR A 19 -7.63 11.84 4.39
N LEU A 20 -6.94 12.63 5.23
CA LEU A 20 -7.24 12.71 6.65
C LEU A 20 -8.67 13.18 6.95
N PRO A 21 -9.20 14.24 6.30
CA PRO A 21 -10.59 14.65 6.52
C PRO A 21 -11.60 13.58 6.07
N ARG A 22 -11.32 12.87 5.00
CA ARG A 22 -12.19 11.81 4.45
C ARG A 22 -12.21 10.58 5.36
N LEU A 23 -11.06 10.20 5.88
CA LEU A 23 -10.93 9.13 6.88
C LEU A 23 -11.66 9.48 8.18
N ALA A 24 -11.51 10.71 8.67
CA ALA A 24 -12.16 11.18 9.89
C ALA A 24 -13.69 11.19 9.78
N ARG A 25 -14.24 11.47 8.59
CA ARG A 25 -15.67 11.46 8.32
C ARG A 25 -16.24 10.10 7.95
N GLY A 26 -15.40 9.06 7.86
CA GLY A 26 -15.82 7.74 7.39
C GLY A 26 -16.17 7.68 5.90
N GLN A 27 -15.73 8.63 5.11
CA GLN A 27 -15.87 8.64 3.66
C GLN A 27 -14.89 7.68 2.97
N GLU A 28 -13.78 7.40 3.64
CA GLU A 28 -12.84 6.37 3.25
C GLU A 28 -12.74 5.30 4.35
N MET A 29 -12.74 4.05 3.93
CA MET A 29 -12.51 2.89 4.78
C MET A 29 -11.15 2.29 4.42
N PRO A 30 -10.10 2.51 5.24
CA PRO A 30 -8.78 2.00 4.91
C PRO A 30 -8.60 0.57 5.38
N CYS A 31 -7.82 -0.20 4.63
CA CYS A 31 -7.21 -1.43 5.11
C CYS A 31 -5.69 -1.36 4.98
N PHE A 32 -4.98 -2.25 5.70
CA PHE A 32 -3.54 -2.33 5.64
C PHE A 32 -3.09 -3.72 5.17
N ALA A 33 -2.54 -3.78 3.96
CA ALA A 33 -2.18 -5.01 3.27
C ALA A 33 -0.68 -5.30 3.41
N LEU A 34 -0.32 -6.02 4.47
CA LEU A 34 1.04 -6.46 4.76
C LEU A 34 1.17 -7.98 4.58
N THR A 35 0.36 -8.76 5.28
CA THR A 35 0.40 -10.22 5.30
C THR A 35 0.01 -10.82 3.94
N GLY A 36 0.81 -11.76 3.47
CA GLY A 36 0.57 -12.51 2.23
C GLY A 36 0.55 -14.03 2.47
N PRO A 37 0.32 -14.82 1.42
CA PRO A 37 0.34 -16.28 1.50
C PRO A 37 1.67 -16.85 2.01
N GLU A 38 2.79 -16.24 1.63
CA GLU A 38 4.13 -16.71 1.92
C GLU A 38 4.82 -15.99 3.08
N ALA A 39 4.31 -14.83 3.48
CA ALA A 39 4.90 -14.01 4.53
C ALA A 39 3.86 -13.54 5.54
N GLY A 40 3.91 -14.12 6.72
CA GLY A 40 3.07 -13.75 7.89
C GLY A 40 3.93 -13.20 9.01
N SER A 41 4.49 -14.06 9.86
CA SER A 41 5.34 -13.66 10.99
C SER A 41 6.63 -12.97 10.55
N ASP A 42 7.23 -13.45 9.47
CA ASP A 42 8.36 -12.78 8.81
C ASP A 42 7.84 -11.76 7.78
N ALA A 43 7.30 -10.68 8.28
CA ALA A 43 6.69 -9.65 7.46
C ALA A 43 7.70 -8.88 6.58
N GLY A 44 9.00 -8.96 6.87
CA GLY A 44 10.07 -8.40 6.04
C GLY A 44 10.32 -9.19 4.76
N SER A 45 9.92 -10.48 4.73
CA SER A 45 10.14 -11.38 3.60
C SER A 45 8.99 -11.40 2.58
N ILE A 46 8.14 -10.36 2.57
CA ILE A 46 7.04 -10.25 1.58
C ILE A 46 7.58 -10.39 0.16
N PRO A 47 6.94 -11.24 -0.69
CA PRO A 47 7.32 -11.41 -2.09
C PRO A 47 6.77 -10.31 -3.00
N ASP A 48 5.83 -9.54 -2.52
CA ASP A 48 5.16 -8.48 -3.27
C ASP A 48 6.16 -7.41 -3.71
N PHE A 49 6.08 -6.97 -4.94
CA PHE A 49 7.05 -6.03 -5.48
C PHE A 49 6.42 -4.97 -6.40
N GLY A 50 7.16 -3.90 -6.57
CA GLY A 50 6.91 -2.86 -7.53
C GLY A 50 8.18 -2.47 -8.27
N VAL A 51 8.05 -2.12 -9.54
CA VAL A 51 9.15 -1.64 -10.38
C VAL A 51 8.86 -0.22 -10.81
N VAL A 52 9.78 0.70 -10.56
CA VAL A 52 9.68 2.09 -11.01
C VAL A 52 9.71 2.11 -12.55
N CYS A 53 8.80 2.83 -13.14
CA CYS A 53 8.70 2.94 -14.60
C CYS A 53 7.95 4.21 -15.02
N ARG A 54 7.94 4.50 -16.30
CA ARG A 54 7.02 5.47 -16.89
C ARG A 54 5.73 4.77 -17.30
N GLY A 55 4.60 5.43 -17.12
CA GLY A 55 3.30 4.92 -17.51
C GLY A 55 2.27 6.02 -17.64
N ILE A 56 1.08 5.66 -18.09
CA ILE A 56 -0.02 6.60 -18.32
C ILE A 56 -0.99 6.49 -17.16
N HIS A 57 -1.29 7.59 -16.51
CA HIS A 57 -2.36 7.74 -15.53
C HIS A 57 -3.19 8.98 -15.87
N GLU A 58 -4.50 8.83 -15.93
CA GLU A 58 -5.43 9.91 -16.33
C GLU A 58 -5.03 10.62 -17.64
N GLY A 59 -4.54 9.84 -18.62
CA GLY A 59 -4.15 10.35 -19.94
C GLY A 59 -2.81 11.09 -19.98
N ARG A 60 -2.04 11.09 -18.89
CA ARG A 60 -0.72 11.73 -18.81
C ARG A 60 0.38 10.71 -18.55
N GLU A 61 1.47 10.82 -19.30
CA GLU A 61 2.67 10.05 -19.00
C GLU A 61 3.38 10.63 -17.77
N GLN A 62 3.71 9.77 -16.83
CA GLN A 62 4.39 10.15 -15.60
C GLN A 62 5.22 9.01 -15.03
N LEU A 63 6.09 9.33 -14.08
CA LEU A 63 6.76 8.33 -13.26
C LEU A 63 5.74 7.66 -12.34
N GLY A 64 5.89 6.36 -12.22
CA GLY A 64 5.06 5.55 -11.35
C GLY A 64 5.70 4.20 -11.06
N ILE A 65 4.89 3.29 -10.59
CA ILE A 65 5.31 1.97 -10.16
C ILE A 65 4.35 0.93 -10.74
N ARG A 66 4.88 -0.13 -11.34
CA ARG A 66 4.10 -1.33 -11.67
C ARG A 66 4.18 -2.32 -10.55
N LEU A 67 3.03 -2.59 -9.93
CA LEU A 67 2.88 -3.38 -8.73
C LEU A 67 2.33 -4.77 -9.03
N THR A 68 2.91 -5.78 -8.38
CA THR A 68 2.34 -7.13 -8.33
C THR A 68 2.33 -7.60 -6.89
N TRP A 69 1.15 -7.99 -6.38
CA TRP A 69 0.97 -8.41 -5.00
C TRP A 69 -0.13 -9.43 -4.84
N GLU A 70 -0.03 -10.21 -3.76
CA GLU A 70 -1.07 -11.09 -3.28
C GLU A 70 -1.11 -11.04 -1.75
N LYS A 71 -2.20 -10.52 -1.20
CA LYS A 71 -2.40 -10.37 0.23
C LYS A 71 -3.58 -11.19 0.72
N ARG A 72 -3.49 -11.65 1.97
CA ARG A 72 -4.59 -12.38 2.60
C ARG A 72 -4.73 -12.04 4.07
N TYR A 73 -5.89 -12.38 4.63
CA TYR A 73 -6.24 -12.06 6.02
C TYR A 73 -6.22 -10.57 6.33
N ILE A 74 -6.60 -9.76 5.35
CA ILE A 74 -6.57 -8.30 5.51
C ILE A 74 -7.86 -7.84 6.17
N THR A 75 -7.74 -7.33 7.39
CA THR A 75 -8.85 -6.75 8.15
C THR A 75 -9.42 -5.54 7.40
N LEU A 76 -10.74 -5.50 7.26
CA LEU A 76 -11.52 -4.57 6.45
C LEU A 76 -11.28 -4.68 4.93
N GLY A 77 -10.38 -5.54 4.46
CA GLY A 77 -10.09 -5.71 3.02
C GLY A 77 -11.33 -5.82 2.13
N PRO A 78 -12.35 -6.64 2.48
CA PRO A 78 -13.54 -6.79 1.62
C PRO A 78 -14.40 -5.55 1.44
N ILE A 79 -14.31 -4.58 2.33
CA ILE A 79 -15.11 -3.34 2.31
C ILE A 79 -14.27 -2.06 2.22
N ALA A 80 -12.96 -2.23 2.09
CA ALA A 80 -12.05 -1.09 2.02
C ALA A 80 -12.27 -0.28 0.74
N THR A 81 -12.20 1.04 0.85
CA THR A 81 -12.15 1.99 -0.26
C THR A 81 -10.71 2.41 -0.56
N LEU A 82 -9.82 2.26 0.43
CA LEU A 82 -8.43 2.67 0.37
C LEU A 82 -7.52 1.55 0.86
N LEU A 83 -6.62 1.11 0.00
CA LEU A 83 -5.65 0.06 0.27
C LEU A 83 -4.30 0.68 0.64
N GLY A 84 -3.84 0.49 1.86
CA GLY A 84 -2.45 0.70 2.26
C GLY A 84 -1.65 -0.55 1.95
N LEU A 85 -0.79 -0.51 0.94
CA LEU A 85 -0.04 -1.65 0.46
C LEU A 85 1.43 -1.55 0.82
N ALA A 86 1.99 -2.62 1.40
CA ALA A 86 3.42 -2.81 1.59
C ALA A 86 3.99 -3.72 0.50
N PHE A 87 5.10 -3.31 -0.11
CA PHE A 87 5.78 -4.03 -1.19
C PHE A 87 7.27 -3.68 -1.25
N LYS A 88 8.09 -4.52 -1.86
CA LYS A 88 9.49 -4.22 -2.17
C LYS A 88 9.56 -3.40 -3.44
N LEU A 89 10.23 -2.25 -3.39
CA LEU A 89 10.39 -1.36 -4.54
C LEU A 89 11.75 -1.56 -5.18
N HIS A 90 11.75 -1.68 -6.50
CA HIS A 90 12.94 -1.81 -7.33
C HIS A 90 12.96 -0.71 -8.40
N ASP A 91 14.15 -0.18 -8.66
CA ASP A 91 14.41 0.85 -9.69
C ASP A 91 15.61 0.42 -10.56
N PRO A 92 15.45 -0.61 -11.40
CA PRO A 92 16.55 -1.12 -12.21
C PRO A 92 17.07 -0.11 -13.24
N ASP A 93 16.22 0.83 -13.65
CA ASP A 93 16.57 1.86 -14.64
C ASP A 93 17.07 3.17 -14.01
N HIS A 94 17.21 3.19 -12.66
CA HIS A 94 17.69 4.36 -11.90
C HIS A 94 16.91 5.65 -12.16
N LEU A 95 15.59 5.55 -12.29
CA LEU A 95 14.70 6.67 -12.60
C LEU A 95 14.47 7.63 -11.41
N ILE A 96 14.66 7.12 -10.18
CA ILE A 96 14.43 7.89 -8.95
C ILE A 96 15.67 8.00 -8.05
N GLY A 97 16.76 7.31 -8.39
CA GLY A 97 17.99 7.38 -7.60
C GLY A 97 19.04 6.35 -8.00
N PRO A 98 20.18 6.32 -7.28
CA PRO A 98 21.29 5.46 -7.65
C PRO A 98 21.13 3.99 -7.26
N GLN A 99 20.13 3.65 -6.44
CA GLN A 99 19.91 2.30 -5.94
C GLN A 99 18.87 1.56 -6.77
N ALA A 100 19.21 0.36 -7.25
CA ALA A 100 18.26 -0.50 -7.97
C ALA A 100 17.31 -1.24 -7.01
N ASP A 101 17.77 -1.59 -5.81
CA ASP A 101 16.95 -2.19 -4.75
C ASP A 101 16.67 -1.11 -3.68
N ILE A 102 15.48 -0.55 -3.73
CA ILE A 102 15.06 0.55 -2.86
C ILE A 102 14.61 0.02 -1.48
N GLY A 103 13.97 -1.15 -1.45
CA GLY A 103 13.45 -1.75 -0.23
C GLY A 103 11.95 -1.59 -0.03
N ILE A 104 11.48 -1.96 1.17
CA ILE A 104 10.04 -1.93 1.48
C ILE A 104 9.52 -0.50 1.45
N SER A 105 8.49 -0.31 0.64
CA SER A 105 7.78 0.95 0.45
C SER A 105 6.29 0.77 0.71
N LEU A 106 5.60 1.87 1.00
CA LEU A 106 4.17 1.89 1.32
C LEU A 106 3.44 2.81 0.36
N ALA A 107 2.33 2.35 -0.22
CA ALA A 107 1.49 3.18 -1.08
C ALA A 107 0.04 3.16 -0.64
N LEU A 108 -0.70 4.23 -0.94
CA LEU A 108 -2.14 4.33 -0.80
C LEU A 108 -2.79 4.20 -2.17
N ILE A 109 -3.62 3.17 -2.33
CA ILE A 109 -4.24 2.83 -3.60
C ILE A 109 -5.76 2.77 -3.40
N PRO A 110 -6.56 3.58 -4.13
CA PRO A 110 -8.01 3.40 -4.14
C PRO A 110 -8.37 1.98 -4.60
N THR A 111 -9.25 1.30 -3.88
CA THR A 111 -9.63 -0.08 -4.24
C THR A 111 -10.40 -0.15 -5.56
N SER A 112 -10.94 0.97 -6.03
CA SER A 112 -11.55 1.11 -7.36
C SER A 112 -10.55 1.27 -8.50
N HIS A 113 -9.23 1.37 -8.18
CA HIS A 113 -8.21 1.55 -9.21
C HIS A 113 -8.14 0.32 -10.13
N PRO A 114 -8.01 0.51 -11.46
CA PRO A 114 -7.95 -0.59 -12.41
C PRO A 114 -6.86 -1.61 -12.07
N GLY A 115 -7.24 -2.90 -12.06
CA GLY A 115 -6.34 -4.00 -11.73
C GLY A 115 -6.27 -4.38 -10.25
N VAL A 116 -6.89 -3.62 -9.36
CA VAL A 116 -7.06 -4.01 -7.95
C VAL A 116 -8.20 -5.01 -7.84
N ASN A 117 -7.91 -6.19 -7.30
CA ASN A 117 -8.89 -7.25 -7.09
C ASN A 117 -9.14 -7.43 -5.59
N ILE A 118 -10.38 -7.30 -5.18
CA ILE A 118 -10.86 -7.64 -3.85
C ILE A 118 -11.48 -9.02 -3.90
N GLY A 119 -10.88 -9.97 -3.18
CA GLY A 119 -11.33 -11.35 -3.21
C GLY A 119 -12.46 -11.64 -2.22
N ARG A 120 -12.88 -12.92 -2.22
CA ARG A 120 -13.95 -13.38 -1.33
C ARG A 120 -13.51 -13.30 0.13
N ARG A 121 -14.41 -12.82 1.00
CA ARG A 121 -14.18 -12.75 2.43
C ARG A 121 -13.72 -14.08 3.02
N HIS A 122 -12.70 -14.01 3.86
CA HIS A 122 -12.31 -15.12 4.73
C HIS A 122 -13.30 -15.28 5.89
N ASN A 123 -13.28 -16.47 6.47
CA ASN A 123 -14.05 -16.77 7.67
C ASN A 123 -13.10 -17.45 8.70
N PRO A 124 -12.07 -16.74 9.19
CA PRO A 124 -11.03 -17.32 10.04
C PRO A 124 -11.64 -17.87 11.32
N LEU A 125 -11.37 -19.15 11.62
CA LEU A 125 -11.91 -19.82 12.81
C LEU A 125 -13.44 -19.67 12.97
N ASN A 126 -14.18 -19.57 11.88
CA ASN A 126 -15.61 -19.28 11.84
C ASN A 126 -16.00 -17.93 12.48
N ALA A 127 -15.04 -17.03 12.70
CA ALA A 127 -15.30 -15.70 13.18
C ALA A 127 -15.87 -14.80 12.07
N SER A 128 -16.94 -14.11 12.41
CA SER A 128 -17.72 -13.31 11.46
C SER A 128 -17.27 -11.85 11.42
N PHE A 129 -16.00 -11.58 11.12
CA PHE A 129 -15.51 -10.21 10.93
C PHE A 129 -15.04 -9.98 9.50
N MET A 130 -14.98 -8.68 9.09
CA MET A 130 -14.53 -8.31 7.76
C MET A 130 -13.04 -8.55 7.61
N ASN A 131 -12.71 -9.61 6.88
CA ASN A 131 -11.35 -10.03 6.62
C ASN A 131 -11.29 -10.73 5.26
N GLY A 132 -10.31 -10.44 4.44
CA GLY A 132 -10.24 -11.06 3.12
C GLY A 132 -8.96 -10.74 2.36
N PRO A 133 -8.78 -11.36 1.19
CA PRO A 133 -7.63 -11.18 0.35
C PRO A 133 -7.81 -9.97 -0.57
N ASN A 134 -6.69 -9.47 -1.06
CA ASN A 134 -6.64 -8.58 -2.21
C ASN A 134 -5.38 -8.86 -3.03
N SER A 135 -5.43 -8.56 -4.31
CA SER A 135 -4.33 -8.80 -5.23
C SER A 135 -4.32 -7.80 -6.39
N GLY A 136 -3.21 -7.72 -7.07
CA GLY A 136 -3.04 -7.02 -8.31
C GLY A 136 -1.85 -7.58 -9.08
N ARG A 137 -1.91 -7.53 -10.39
CA ARG A 137 -0.83 -7.95 -11.27
C ARG A 137 -0.54 -6.85 -12.28
N ASP A 138 0.70 -6.40 -12.31
CA ASP A 138 1.18 -5.36 -13.23
C ASP A 138 0.35 -4.06 -13.17
N VAL A 139 -0.09 -3.68 -11.97
CA VAL A 139 -0.94 -2.50 -11.74
C VAL A 139 -0.07 -1.25 -11.69
N PHE A 140 -0.30 -0.32 -12.62
CA PHE A 140 0.40 0.96 -12.61
C PHE A 140 -0.22 1.93 -11.61
N ILE A 141 0.59 2.51 -10.74
CA ILE A 141 0.22 3.62 -9.86
C ILE A 141 1.19 4.79 -10.05
N PRO A 142 0.75 6.04 -9.89
CA PRO A 142 1.64 7.20 -9.80
C PRO A 142 2.64 7.09 -8.65
N LEU A 143 3.84 7.63 -8.82
CA LEU A 143 4.87 7.61 -7.79
C LEU A 143 4.48 8.41 -6.53
N ASP A 144 3.69 9.46 -6.69
CA ASP A 144 3.17 10.29 -5.61
C ASP A 144 2.12 9.59 -4.72
N TRP A 145 1.69 8.37 -5.09
CA TRP A 145 0.86 7.53 -4.21
C TRP A 145 1.68 6.79 -3.15
N VAL A 146 3.00 6.79 -3.25
CA VAL A 146 3.88 6.36 -2.14
C VAL A 146 3.67 7.29 -0.96
N ILE A 147 3.45 6.72 0.24
CA ILE A 147 3.23 7.53 1.45
C ILE A 147 4.50 8.32 1.77
N GLY A 148 4.35 9.63 1.84
CA GLY A 148 5.47 10.56 2.01
C GLY A 148 6.20 10.91 0.69
N GLY A 149 5.71 10.38 -0.44
CA GLY A 149 6.32 10.64 -1.75
C GLY A 149 7.63 9.91 -1.97
N GLN A 150 8.37 10.33 -2.98
CA GLN A 150 9.63 9.69 -3.38
C GLN A 150 10.67 9.66 -2.25
N GLU A 151 10.72 10.67 -1.39
CA GLU A 151 11.70 10.76 -0.29
C GLU A 151 11.57 9.63 0.73
N PHE A 152 10.36 9.07 0.90
CA PHE A 152 10.08 7.97 1.81
C PHE A 152 10.04 6.59 1.13
N ALA A 153 10.34 6.52 -0.17
CA ALA A 153 10.53 5.26 -0.86
C ALA A 153 11.65 4.45 -0.18
N GLY A 154 11.41 3.16 0.10
CA GLY A 154 12.34 2.29 0.80
C GLY A 154 12.36 2.42 2.32
N GLN A 155 11.66 3.39 2.90
CA GLN A 155 11.61 3.58 4.36
C GLN A 155 10.38 2.94 5.02
N GLY A 156 9.62 2.18 4.25
CA GLY A 156 8.34 1.62 4.69
C GLY A 156 8.44 0.73 5.91
N TRP A 157 9.51 -0.04 6.06
CA TRP A 157 9.67 -0.90 7.23
C TRP A 157 9.78 -0.10 8.53
N ARG A 158 10.60 0.95 8.55
CA ARG A 158 10.72 1.85 9.71
C ARG A 158 9.37 2.51 10.03
N MET A 159 8.71 3.05 9.01
CA MET A 159 7.40 3.71 9.15
C MET A 159 6.35 2.76 9.73
N LEU A 160 6.35 1.50 9.29
CA LEU A 160 5.47 0.46 9.82
C LEU A 160 5.72 0.18 11.30
N MET A 161 6.98 0.00 11.68
CA MET A 161 7.33 -0.33 13.05
C MET A 161 6.92 0.78 14.02
N GLU A 162 7.15 2.03 13.65
CA GLU A 162 6.76 3.18 14.46
C GLU A 162 5.23 3.28 14.62
N CYS A 163 4.47 3.10 13.54
CA CYS A 163 3.02 3.20 13.60
C CYS A 163 2.33 2.00 14.25
N LEU A 164 2.86 0.79 14.07
CA LEU A 164 2.34 -0.41 14.72
C LEU A 164 2.62 -0.42 16.22
N ALA A 165 3.69 0.22 16.67
CA ALA A 165 4.01 0.33 18.09
C ALA A 165 2.94 1.09 18.89
N ALA A 166 2.25 2.05 18.27
CA ALA A 166 1.17 2.80 18.92
C ALA A 166 -0.06 1.95 19.27
N GLY A 167 -0.24 0.81 18.61
CA GLY A 167 -1.35 -0.12 18.85
C GLY A 167 -1.01 -1.31 19.75
N ARG A 168 0.21 -1.41 20.21
CA ARG A 168 0.74 -2.50 21.07
C ARG A 168 1.00 -2.02 22.51
#